data_d144011191783757d08458c9b69fbfaf
#
_entry.id   d144011191783757d08458c9b69fbfaf
#
_cell.length_a   1.000
_cell.length_b   1.000
_cell.length_c   1.000
_cell.angle_alpha   90.00
_cell.angle_beta   90.00
_cell.angle_gamma   90.00
#
_symmetry.space_group_name_H-M   'P 1'
#
loop_
_entity.id
_entity.type
_entity.pdbx_description
1 polymer ?
#
loop_
_entity_poly.entity_id
_entity_poly.type
_entity_poly.pdbx_seq_one_letter_code
_entity_poly.pdbx_strand_id
1 'polypeptide(L)'
;MTEKLFYKDSHLSKFDAEVLSCVRAKRQQVKDSFGRLDGKAGEYYEIELDRTAFFPEGGGQYADTGVLYMADDDTCGLDETARKKVQVLDVRERNGRIFHITDGFIEAKTAVKGSIDWEERFMKMQQHTGEHIVSGLIHAAYGYNNVGFHLGSEDCTMDFDGEITEEELRRIEAEANKAVWKNLKVFT
;
A
#
# COMPACT_ATOMS: atom_id res chain seq x y z
N MET A 1 2.62 20.16 2.12
CA MET A 1 2.05 18.91 2.69
C MET A 1 1.51 18.11 1.51
N THR A 2 1.83 16.84 1.38
CA THR A 2 1.37 15.99 0.27
C THR A 2 -0.13 15.77 0.34
N GLU A 3 -0.85 15.99 -0.75
CA GLU A 3 -2.27 15.66 -0.85
C GLU A 3 -2.43 14.14 -0.97
N LYS A 4 -3.21 13.54 -0.08
CA LYS A 4 -3.42 12.09 0.00
C LYS A 4 -4.63 11.68 -0.83
N LEU A 5 -4.41 11.33 -2.11
CA LEU A 5 -5.47 10.97 -3.05
C LEU A 5 -6.16 9.66 -2.68
N PHE A 6 -5.45 8.73 -2.07
CA PHE A 6 -5.98 7.43 -1.63
C PHE A 6 -7.10 7.52 -0.59
N TYR A 7 -7.25 8.64 0.13
CA TYR A 7 -8.42 8.90 0.99
C TYR A 7 -9.63 9.40 0.22
N LYS A 8 -9.43 9.93 -1.00
CA LYS A 8 -10.54 10.39 -1.85
C LYS A 8 -11.08 9.27 -2.72
N ASP A 9 -10.19 8.45 -3.26
CA ASP A 9 -10.48 7.29 -4.07
C ASP A 9 -9.42 6.20 -3.85
N SER A 10 -9.79 5.13 -3.13
CA SER A 10 -8.92 4.00 -2.86
C SER A 10 -8.60 3.16 -4.10
N HIS A 11 -9.38 3.32 -5.19
CA HIS A 11 -9.21 2.62 -6.45
C HIS A 11 -8.39 3.41 -7.48
N LEU A 12 -7.96 4.61 -7.15
CA LEU A 12 -7.13 5.43 -8.03
C LEU A 12 -5.74 4.81 -8.18
N SER A 13 -5.47 4.20 -9.33
CA SER A 13 -4.21 3.53 -9.63
C SER A 13 -3.22 4.35 -10.46
N LYS A 14 -3.69 5.43 -11.13
CA LYS A 14 -2.85 6.35 -11.92
C LYS A 14 -3.19 7.78 -11.57
N PHE A 15 -2.17 8.64 -11.45
CA PHE A 15 -2.33 10.04 -11.09
C PHE A 15 -1.18 10.89 -11.62
N ASP A 16 -1.41 12.18 -11.76
CA ASP A 16 -0.36 13.16 -12.11
C ASP A 16 0.07 13.90 -10.85
N ALA A 17 1.37 14.20 -10.74
CA ALA A 17 1.96 14.91 -9.60
C ALA A 17 3.20 15.70 -10.01
N GLU A 18 3.69 16.57 -9.11
CA GLU A 18 4.96 17.28 -9.22
C GLU A 18 5.89 16.82 -8.10
N VAL A 19 7.17 16.63 -8.43
CA VAL A 19 8.21 16.31 -7.45
C VAL A 19 8.54 17.57 -6.64
N LEU A 20 8.29 17.53 -5.33
CA LEU A 20 8.65 18.63 -4.40
C LEU A 20 10.11 18.54 -3.96
N SER A 21 10.60 17.33 -3.70
CA SER A 21 11.99 17.09 -3.33
C SER A 21 12.42 15.68 -3.66
N CYS A 22 13.72 15.50 -3.91
CA CYS A 22 14.35 14.20 -4.08
C CYS A 22 15.71 14.23 -3.38
N VAL A 23 15.90 13.35 -2.40
CA VAL A 23 17.15 13.26 -1.64
C VAL A 23 17.63 11.83 -1.56
N ARG A 24 18.94 11.61 -1.40
CA ARG A 24 19.50 10.26 -1.28
C ARG A 24 18.99 9.59 0.01
N ALA A 25 18.39 8.42 -0.12
CA ALA A 25 17.89 7.64 1.01
C ALA A 25 19.04 6.94 1.75
N LYS A 26 18.89 6.77 3.07
CA LYS A 26 19.82 5.95 3.85
C LYS A 26 19.52 4.47 3.60
N ARG A 27 20.55 3.67 3.28
CA ARG A 27 20.50 2.25 2.89
C ARG A 27 19.68 1.34 3.85
N GLN A 28 19.54 1.70 5.13
CA GLN A 28 18.82 0.93 6.15
C GLN A 28 17.29 1.03 6.08
N GLN A 29 16.74 1.76 5.12
CA GLN A 29 15.31 2.11 5.09
C GLN A 29 14.53 1.45 3.95
N VAL A 30 15.17 0.67 3.09
CA VAL A 30 14.50 0.06 1.93
C VAL A 30 14.03 -1.34 2.29
N LYS A 31 12.73 -1.53 2.27
CA LYS A 31 12.07 -2.83 2.43
C LYS A 31 11.34 -3.17 1.13
N ASP A 32 11.14 -4.45 0.85
CA ASP A 32 10.23 -4.87 -0.22
C ASP A 32 8.76 -4.65 0.20
N SER A 33 7.84 -4.91 -0.73
CA SER A 33 6.40 -4.77 -0.52
C SER A 33 5.82 -5.63 0.61
N PHE A 34 6.62 -6.55 1.18
CA PHE A 34 6.27 -7.38 2.34
C PHE A 34 7.11 -7.04 3.58
N GLY A 35 7.74 -5.85 3.61
CA GLY A 35 8.49 -5.38 4.77
C GLY A 35 9.85 -6.00 4.96
N ARG A 36 10.35 -6.84 4.02
CA ARG A 36 11.68 -7.44 4.08
C ARG A 36 12.73 -6.46 3.55
N LEU A 37 13.91 -6.44 4.17
CA LEU A 37 15.02 -5.62 3.67
C LEU A 37 15.45 -6.12 2.28
N ASP A 38 15.35 -5.24 1.26
CA ASP A 38 15.96 -5.53 -0.03
C ASP A 38 17.49 -5.50 0.13
N GLY A 39 18.11 -6.68 0.03
CA GLY A 39 19.57 -6.86 0.12
C GLY A 39 20.34 -6.36 -1.10
N LYS A 40 19.67 -5.76 -2.10
CA LYS A 40 20.33 -5.26 -3.31
C LYS A 40 21.20 -4.05 -3.00
N ALA A 41 22.45 -4.10 -3.47
CA ALA A 41 23.36 -2.96 -3.43
C ALA A 41 22.92 -1.95 -4.50
N GLY A 42 22.23 -0.88 -4.10
CA GLY A 42 21.79 0.20 -5.00
C GLY A 42 21.80 1.55 -4.31
N GLU A 43 21.75 2.60 -5.12
CA GLU A 43 21.45 3.94 -4.62
C GLU A 43 19.93 4.11 -4.61
N TYR A 44 19.41 4.52 -3.47
CA TYR A 44 17.98 4.77 -3.30
C TYR A 44 17.74 6.24 -2.99
N TYR A 45 16.56 6.70 -3.34
CA TYR A 45 16.17 8.09 -3.17
C TYR A 45 14.83 8.18 -2.46
N GLU A 46 14.65 9.21 -1.65
CA GLU A 46 13.36 9.59 -1.07
C GLU A 46 12.78 10.73 -1.89
N ILE A 47 11.67 10.48 -2.54
CA ILE A 47 10.92 11.47 -3.34
C ILE A 47 9.66 11.88 -2.59
N GLU A 48 9.47 13.19 -2.41
CA GLU A 48 8.23 13.77 -1.96
C GLU A 48 7.48 14.39 -3.14
N LEU A 49 6.18 14.09 -3.24
CA LEU A 49 5.29 14.61 -4.27
C LEU A 49 4.29 15.62 -3.67
N ASP A 50 3.77 16.54 -4.49
CA ASP A 50 2.69 17.45 -4.11
C ASP A 50 1.41 16.69 -3.76
N ARG A 51 1.15 15.59 -4.45
CA ARG A 51 0.02 14.66 -4.23
C ARG A 51 0.40 13.24 -4.56
N THR A 52 -0.30 12.26 -3.97
CA THR A 52 -0.03 10.84 -4.24
C THR A 52 -1.24 9.95 -4.00
N ALA A 53 -1.39 8.93 -4.84
CA ALA A 53 -2.30 7.81 -4.62
C ALA A 53 -1.59 6.58 -4.02
N PHE A 54 -0.26 6.58 -3.91
CA PHE A 54 0.49 5.52 -3.21
C PHE A 54 0.17 5.54 -1.72
N PHE A 55 -0.33 4.41 -1.20
CA PHE A 55 -0.63 4.23 0.21
C PHE A 55 0.68 3.93 0.97
N PRO A 56 1.00 4.66 2.05
CA PRO A 56 2.16 4.37 2.90
C PRO A 56 1.88 3.18 3.81
N GLU A 57 2.94 2.51 4.29
CA GLU A 57 2.80 1.48 5.32
C GLU A 57 2.04 2.02 6.52
N GLY A 58 0.97 1.33 6.91
CA GLY A 58 0.14 1.74 8.06
C GLY A 58 -1.06 0.82 8.29
N GLY A 59 -1.54 0.75 9.53
CA GLY A 59 -2.71 -0.05 9.89
C GLY A 59 -2.54 -1.55 9.65
N GLY A 60 -1.32 -2.10 9.72
CA GLY A 60 -1.02 -3.49 9.42
C GLY A 60 -0.90 -3.81 7.92
N GLN A 61 -1.15 -2.83 7.04
CA GLN A 61 -0.98 -2.99 5.60
C GLN A 61 0.38 -2.44 5.16
N TYR A 62 1.11 -3.21 4.34
CA TYR A 62 2.35 -2.73 3.72
C TYR A 62 2.10 -1.66 2.67
N ALA A 63 3.14 -0.84 2.45
CA ALA A 63 3.13 0.20 1.44
C ALA A 63 2.83 -0.32 0.03
N ASP A 64 2.36 0.58 -0.82
CA ASP A 64 2.26 0.29 -2.25
C ASP A 64 3.62 0.31 -2.92
N THR A 65 3.68 -0.41 -4.03
CA THR A 65 4.76 -0.36 -5.01
C THR A 65 4.22 0.12 -6.36
N GLY A 66 5.11 0.43 -7.28
CA GLY A 66 4.74 0.86 -8.64
C GLY A 66 5.82 1.70 -9.30
N VAL A 67 5.42 2.64 -10.15
CA VAL A 67 6.34 3.40 -11.02
C VAL A 67 5.98 4.88 -11.05
N LEU A 68 7.01 5.74 -11.09
CA LEU A 68 6.89 7.14 -11.47
C LEU A 68 7.51 7.34 -12.86
N TYR A 69 6.69 7.75 -13.82
CA TYR A 69 7.11 8.13 -15.17
C TYR A 69 7.36 9.62 -15.22
N MET A 70 8.51 10.04 -15.73
CA MET A 70 8.76 11.46 -15.99
C MET A 70 7.95 11.90 -17.20
N ALA A 71 7.23 13.02 -17.08
CA ALA A 71 6.57 13.65 -18.22
C ALA A 71 7.63 14.44 -18.98
N ASP A 72 8.20 13.86 -20.03
CA ASP A 72 9.02 14.61 -20.98
C ASP A 72 8.08 15.27 -22.02
N ASP A 73 8.27 16.55 -22.30
CA ASP A 73 7.47 17.34 -23.26
C ASP A 73 7.48 16.77 -24.71
N ASP A 74 8.49 15.96 -25.06
CA ASP A 74 8.69 15.43 -26.41
C ASP A 74 8.08 14.04 -26.67
N THR A 75 7.45 13.40 -25.67
CA THR A 75 6.97 12.01 -25.82
C THR A 75 5.44 11.88 -25.93
N CYS A 76 4.77 12.93 -26.38
CA CYS A 76 3.35 12.86 -26.70
C CYS A 76 3.12 11.85 -27.85
N GLY A 77 2.74 10.61 -27.50
CA GLY A 77 2.46 9.54 -28.48
C GLY A 77 3.40 8.33 -28.47
N LEU A 78 4.46 8.34 -27.66
CA LEU A 78 5.31 7.16 -27.49
C LEU A 78 4.74 6.19 -26.46
N ASP A 79 4.98 4.90 -26.70
CA ASP A 79 4.64 3.81 -25.78
C ASP A 79 5.21 4.08 -24.37
N GLU A 80 4.46 3.75 -23.32
CA GLU A 80 4.88 3.88 -21.90
C GLU A 80 6.24 3.22 -21.62
N THR A 81 6.67 2.26 -22.44
CA THR A 81 7.97 1.58 -22.33
C THR A 81 9.17 2.45 -22.66
N ALA A 82 9.00 3.52 -23.45
CA ALA A 82 10.08 4.43 -23.88
C ALA A 82 10.33 5.60 -22.92
N ARG A 83 9.45 5.80 -21.90
CA ARG A 83 9.56 6.92 -20.96
C ARG A 83 10.61 6.62 -19.89
N LYS A 84 11.35 7.67 -19.49
CA LYS A 84 12.20 7.58 -18.31
C LYS A 84 11.31 7.33 -17.08
N LYS A 85 11.66 6.32 -16.27
CA LYS A 85 10.89 5.90 -15.12
C LYS A 85 11.78 5.48 -13.97
N VAL A 86 11.28 5.59 -12.75
CA VAL A 86 11.87 5.03 -11.54
C VAL A 86 10.85 4.13 -10.85
N GLN A 87 11.34 3.04 -10.22
CA GLN A 87 10.49 2.16 -9.42
C GLN A 87 10.24 2.77 -8.05
N VAL A 88 9.01 2.73 -7.59
CA VAL A 88 8.63 2.99 -6.20
C VAL A 88 8.64 1.66 -5.46
N LEU A 89 9.58 1.50 -4.54
CA LEU A 89 9.84 0.26 -3.81
C LEU A 89 9.14 0.21 -2.45
N ASP A 90 8.92 1.39 -1.85
CA ASP A 90 8.31 1.54 -0.54
C ASP A 90 7.74 2.96 -0.40
N VAL A 91 6.74 3.14 0.46
CA VAL A 91 6.14 4.45 0.73
C VAL A 91 5.96 4.62 2.24
N ARG A 92 6.39 5.76 2.76
CA ARG A 92 6.39 6.04 4.20
C ARG A 92 5.76 7.37 4.52
N GLU A 93 5.03 7.41 5.60
CA GLU A 93 4.55 8.64 6.18
C GLU A 93 5.40 9.07 7.38
N ARG A 94 5.87 10.31 7.38
CA ARG A 94 6.57 10.93 8.50
C ARG A 94 6.08 12.36 8.70
N ASN A 95 5.53 12.66 9.86
CA ASN A 95 5.02 14.00 10.20
C ASN A 95 4.02 14.58 9.17
N GLY A 96 3.11 13.74 8.66
CA GLY A 96 2.09 14.12 7.67
C GLY A 96 2.61 14.31 6.24
N ARG A 97 3.89 14.00 5.97
CA ARG A 97 4.51 14.02 4.64
C ARG A 97 4.70 12.60 4.14
N ILE A 98 4.49 12.38 2.84
CA ILE A 98 4.65 11.08 2.19
C ILE A 98 5.95 11.06 1.41
N PHE A 99 6.77 10.03 1.67
CA PHE A 99 8.07 9.80 1.03
C PHE A 99 8.03 8.49 0.26
N HIS A 100 8.31 8.57 -1.04
CA HIS A 100 8.42 7.42 -1.93
C HIS A 100 9.88 7.00 -2.03
N ILE A 101 10.19 5.76 -1.66
CA ILE A 101 11.54 5.20 -1.79
C ILE A 101 11.67 4.65 -3.20
N THR A 102 12.65 5.16 -3.96
CA THR A 102 12.82 4.84 -5.37
C THR A 102 14.23 4.36 -5.69
N ASP A 103 14.37 3.60 -6.78
CA ASP A 103 15.64 3.13 -7.33
C ASP A 103 16.36 4.15 -8.23
N GLY A 104 15.79 5.36 -8.39
CA GLY A 104 16.35 6.39 -9.24
C GLY A 104 16.01 7.80 -8.77
N PHE A 105 16.80 8.76 -9.23
CA PHE A 105 16.65 10.18 -8.93
C PHE A 105 15.71 10.86 -9.93
N ILE A 106 14.84 11.74 -9.43
CA ILE A 106 14.04 12.68 -10.23
C ILE A 106 14.25 14.07 -9.68
N GLU A 107 14.56 15.03 -10.55
CA GLU A 107 14.77 16.41 -10.16
C GLU A 107 13.49 17.06 -9.62
N ALA A 108 13.65 17.94 -8.62
CA ALA A 108 12.52 18.70 -8.07
C ALA A 108 11.87 19.58 -9.17
N LYS A 109 10.55 19.78 -9.09
CA LYS A 109 9.69 20.46 -10.07
C LYS A 109 9.48 19.68 -11.38
N THR A 110 9.93 18.42 -11.45
CA THR A 110 9.59 17.55 -12.58
C THR A 110 8.14 17.09 -12.43
N ALA A 111 7.36 17.24 -13.50
CA ALA A 111 6.05 16.62 -13.59
C ALA A 111 6.19 15.10 -13.78
N VAL A 112 5.42 14.32 -13.03
CA VAL A 112 5.46 12.86 -13.07
C VAL A 112 4.06 12.29 -13.16
N LYS A 113 3.95 11.11 -13.75
CA LYS A 113 2.76 10.27 -13.69
C LYS A 113 3.06 9.05 -12.82
N GLY A 114 2.33 8.92 -11.70
CA GLY A 114 2.39 7.74 -10.83
C GLY A 114 1.48 6.64 -11.35
N SER A 115 1.98 5.41 -11.32
CA SER A 115 1.21 4.19 -11.60
C SER A 115 1.48 3.18 -10.49
N ILE A 116 0.44 2.84 -9.72
CA ILE A 116 0.51 1.87 -8.64
C ILE A 116 0.47 0.46 -9.23
N ASP A 117 1.17 -0.49 -8.63
CA ASP A 117 0.95 -1.92 -8.85
C ASP A 117 -0.44 -2.28 -8.30
N TRP A 118 -1.41 -2.25 -9.22
CA TRP A 118 -2.81 -2.38 -8.84
C TRP A 118 -3.16 -3.78 -8.33
N GLU A 119 -2.58 -4.81 -8.89
CA GLU A 119 -2.85 -6.19 -8.48
C GLU A 119 -2.42 -6.41 -7.03
N GLU A 120 -1.24 -5.91 -6.68
CA GLU A 120 -0.71 -5.98 -5.32
C GLU A 120 -1.53 -5.11 -4.34
N ARG A 121 -1.87 -3.87 -4.71
CA ARG A 121 -2.74 -2.99 -3.92
C ARG A 121 -4.09 -3.65 -3.66
N PHE A 122 -4.73 -4.17 -4.68
CA PHE A 122 -6.06 -4.75 -4.58
C PHE A 122 -6.06 -6.01 -3.71
N MET A 123 -5.05 -6.86 -3.86
CA MET A 123 -4.86 -8.03 -2.98
C MET A 123 -4.74 -7.61 -1.52
N LYS A 124 -3.90 -6.60 -1.20
CA LYS A 124 -3.75 -6.07 0.16
C LYS A 124 -5.07 -5.51 0.72
N MET A 125 -5.83 -4.77 -0.09
CA MET A 125 -7.16 -4.25 0.30
C MET A 125 -8.15 -5.37 0.59
N GLN A 126 -8.16 -6.45 -0.22
CA GLN A 126 -9.03 -7.60 0.01
C GLN A 126 -8.67 -8.31 1.33
N GLN A 127 -7.39 -8.56 1.58
CA GLN A 127 -6.93 -9.21 2.82
C GLN A 127 -7.26 -8.35 4.05
N HIS A 128 -7.01 -7.04 3.98
CA HIS A 128 -7.31 -6.12 5.07
C HIS A 128 -8.83 -6.04 5.36
N THR A 129 -9.65 -6.00 4.31
CA THR A 129 -11.11 -6.06 4.47
C THR A 129 -11.56 -7.39 5.06
N GLY A 130 -10.94 -8.50 4.63
CA GLY A 130 -11.21 -9.84 5.17
C GLY A 130 -10.88 -9.91 6.67
N GLU A 131 -9.75 -9.33 7.08
CA GLU A 131 -9.38 -9.19 8.50
C GLU A 131 -10.50 -8.50 9.30
N HIS A 132 -10.97 -7.34 8.86
CA HIS A 132 -12.02 -6.60 9.56
C HIS A 132 -13.34 -7.36 9.64
N ILE A 133 -13.71 -8.13 8.61
CA ILE A 133 -14.90 -8.99 8.66
C ILE A 133 -14.73 -10.07 9.73
N VAL A 134 -13.60 -10.77 9.75
CA VAL A 134 -13.33 -11.86 10.71
C VAL A 134 -13.24 -11.31 12.13
N SER A 135 -12.48 -10.22 12.35
CA SER A 135 -12.33 -9.59 13.67
C SER A 135 -13.67 -9.09 14.20
N GLY A 136 -14.51 -8.48 13.35
CA GLY A 136 -15.85 -8.04 13.75
C GLY A 136 -16.75 -9.20 14.12
N LEU A 137 -16.72 -10.34 13.43
CA LEU A 137 -17.50 -11.53 13.74
C LEU A 137 -17.04 -12.20 15.04
N ILE A 138 -15.72 -12.30 15.27
CA ILE A 138 -15.16 -12.86 16.50
C ILE A 138 -15.51 -11.97 17.69
N HIS A 139 -15.37 -10.64 17.54
CA HIS A 139 -15.77 -9.72 18.61
C HIS A 139 -17.27 -9.81 18.94
N ALA A 140 -18.12 -9.87 17.93
CA ALA A 140 -19.55 -9.99 18.10
C ALA A 140 -19.99 -11.31 18.76
N ALA A 141 -19.29 -12.41 18.48
CA ALA A 141 -19.64 -13.74 19.00
C ALA A 141 -19.05 -14.00 20.39
N TYR A 142 -17.83 -13.53 20.67
CA TYR A 142 -17.07 -13.94 21.86
C TYR A 142 -16.57 -12.74 22.70
N GLY A 143 -16.69 -11.51 22.20
CA GLY A 143 -16.18 -10.31 22.87
C GLY A 143 -14.67 -10.15 22.78
N TYR A 144 -13.97 -11.00 22.02
CA TYR A 144 -12.50 -10.93 21.88
C TYR A 144 -12.09 -9.80 20.94
N ASN A 145 -10.95 -9.19 21.24
CA ASN A 145 -10.38 -8.13 20.44
C ASN A 145 -9.21 -8.67 19.60
N ASN A 146 -9.08 -8.17 18.38
CA ASN A 146 -7.87 -8.36 17.59
C ASN A 146 -6.75 -7.54 18.26
N VAL A 147 -5.68 -8.18 18.68
CA VAL A 147 -4.49 -7.58 19.32
C VAL A 147 -3.26 -7.61 18.42
N GLY A 148 -3.35 -8.24 17.25
CA GLY A 148 -2.29 -8.28 16.25
C GLY A 148 -2.79 -8.70 14.88
N PHE A 149 -2.33 -7.99 13.85
CA PHE A 149 -2.57 -8.32 12.45
C PHE A 149 -1.26 -8.25 11.68
N HIS A 150 -0.96 -9.27 10.92
CA HIS A 150 0.20 -9.32 10.03
C HIS A 150 -0.20 -9.83 8.65
N LEU A 151 0.05 -9.00 7.67
CA LEU A 151 -0.18 -9.32 6.25
C LEU A 151 1.11 -9.88 5.65
N GLY A 152 1.29 -11.20 5.67
CA GLY A 152 2.45 -11.87 5.08
C GLY A 152 2.37 -12.00 3.55
N SER A 153 3.43 -12.55 2.96
CA SER A 153 3.49 -12.80 1.51
C SER A 153 2.71 -14.06 1.09
N GLU A 154 2.50 -14.99 2.00
CA GLU A 154 1.85 -16.27 1.74
C GLU A 154 0.57 -16.43 2.56
N ASP A 155 0.53 -15.82 3.75
CA ASP A 155 -0.58 -15.90 4.69
C ASP A 155 -0.82 -14.58 5.41
N CYS A 156 -1.98 -14.47 6.03
CA CYS A 156 -2.31 -13.41 6.98
C CYS A 156 -2.55 -14.03 8.35
N THR A 157 -1.96 -13.44 9.38
CA THR A 157 -2.19 -13.87 10.76
C THR A 157 -2.93 -12.83 11.55
N MET A 158 -3.78 -13.29 12.45
CA MET A 158 -4.56 -12.46 13.38
C MET A 158 -4.42 -13.04 14.79
N ASP A 159 -4.11 -12.20 15.75
CA ASP A 159 -4.00 -12.57 17.15
C ASP A 159 -5.19 -11.99 17.93
N PHE A 160 -5.80 -12.81 18.76
CA PHE A 160 -6.94 -12.41 19.60
C PHE A 160 -6.64 -12.59 21.09
N ASP A 161 -7.25 -11.77 21.92
CA ASP A 161 -7.10 -11.82 23.39
C ASP A 161 -7.96 -12.91 24.07
N GLY A 162 -8.38 -13.94 23.31
CA GLY A 162 -9.15 -15.08 23.81
C GLY A 162 -8.90 -16.35 22.99
N GLU A 163 -9.17 -17.50 23.61
CA GLU A 163 -9.03 -18.80 22.96
C GLU A 163 -10.26 -19.09 22.10
N ILE A 164 -10.03 -19.57 20.87
CA ILE A 164 -11.05 -19.92 19.89
C ILE A 164 -10.80 -21.37 19.49
N THR A 165 -11.81 -22.23 19.63
CA THR A 165 -11.72 -23.62 19.21
C THR A 165 -11.81 -23.75 17.69
N GLU A 166 -11.36 -24.89 17.15
CA GLU A 166 -11.45 -25.16 15.70
C GLU A 166 -12.90 -25.16 15.19
N GLU A 167 -13.85 -25.64 15.99
CA GLU A 167 -15.27 -25.61 15.63
C GLU A 167 -15.80 -24.18 15.54
N GLU A 168 -15.42 -23.32 16.47
CA GLU A 168 -15.77 -21.90 16.47
C GLU A 168 -15.16 -21.18 15.28
N LEU A 169 -13.89 -21.44 14.95
CA LEU A 169 -13.23 -20.90 13.77
C LEU A 169 -13.96 -21.27 12.48
N ARG A 170 -14.40 -22.53 12.32
CA ARG A 170 -15.19 -22.96 11.16
C ARG A 170 -16.52 -22.22 11.05
N ARG A 171 -17.17 -21.92 12.19
CA ARG A 171 -18.41 -21.11 12.17
C ARG A 171 -18.12 -19.66 11.76
N ILE A 172 -17.07 -19.06 12.27
CA ILE A 172 -16.64 -17.71 11.86
C ILE A 172 -16.30 -17.66 10.37
N GLU A 173 -15.56 -18.63 9.86
CA GLU A 173 -15.25 -18.75 8.44
C GLU A 173 -16.51 -18.79 7.57
N ALA A 174 -17.50 -19.63 7.95
CA ALA A 174 -18.76 -19.72 7.23
C ALA A 174 -19.54 -18.40 7.24
N GLU A 175 -19.58 -17.68 8.36
CA GLU A 175 -20.24 -16.37 8.43
C GLU A 175 -19.46 -15.28 7.66
N ALA A 176 -18.13 -15.29 7.70
CA ALA A 176 -17.29 -14.40 6.90
C ALA A 176 -17.55 -14.57 5.40
N ASN A 177 -17.56 -15.82 4.92
CA ASN A 177 -17.89 -16.12 3.52
C ASN A 177 -19.30 -15.64 3.14
N LYS A 178 -20.30 -15.79 4.03
CA LYS A 178 -21.64 -15.25 3.80
C LYS A 178 -21.63 -13.72 3.68
N ALA A 179 -20.85 -13.02 4.51
CA ALA A 179 -20.71 -11.58 4.43
C ALA A 179 -20.12 -11.13 3.08
N VAL A 180 -19.07 -11.82 2.61
CA VAL A 180 -18.46 -11.58 1.29
C VAL A 180 -19.48 -11.81 0.16
N TRP A 181 -20.22 -12.91 0.17
CA TRP A 181 -21.21 -13.22 -0.86
C TRP A 181 -22.37 -12.22 -0.92
N LYS A 182 -22.71 -11.57 0.18
CA LYS A 182 -23.73 -10.53 0.21
C LYS A 182 -23.31 -9.25 -0.51
N ASN A 183 -22.03 -9.10 -0.83
CA ASN A 183 -21.47 -7.93 -1.51
C ASN A 183 -21.98 -6.61 -0.89
N LEU A 184 -21.82 -6.49 0.43
CA LEU A 184 -22.30 -5.34 1.19
C LEU A 184 -21.51 -4.08 0.83
N LYS A 185 -22.21 -2.93 0.81
CA LYS A 185 -21.52 -1.65 0.70
C LYS A 185 -20.73 -1.36 1.98
N VAL A 186 -19.47 -0.97 1.81
CA VAL A 186 -18.59 -0.51 2.90
C VAL A 186 -18.61 1.00 2.94
N PHE A 187 -18.77 1.57 4.14
CA PHE A 187 -18.71 3.01 4.39
C PHE A 187 -17.58 3.26 5.40
N THR A 188 -16.75 4.26 5.15
CA THR A 188 -15.63 4.69 6.00
C THR A 188 -15.80 6.15 6.39
#